data_99975700d5a777ab5895beb5addb4db6
#
_entry.id   99975700d5a777ab5895beb5addb4db6
#
_cell.length_a   1.000
_cell.length_b   1.000
_cell.length_c   1.000
_cell.angle_alpha   90.00
_cell.angle_beta   90.00
_cell.angle_gamma   90.00
#
_symmetry.space_group_name_H-M   'P 1'
#
loop_
_entity.id
_entity.type
_entity.pdbx_description
1 polymer ?
#
loop_
_entity_poly.entity_id
_entity_poly.type
_entity_poly.pdbx_seq_one_letter_code
_entity_poly.pdbx_strand_id
1 'polypeptide(L)'
;MSKAQRAEVDVMLRQPQPEGPRSVEEIRAGFRALMARMTVPDTIRTTRTTLGNRPALRVEPHDGPGAGTILYFHGGGFVFGSPETALSLTGHLVARTGFGAHSPDYRLAPEHPFPAAIDDTLSAYRALLDSGEAPSSIAFAGDSAGGGLSITTCLAARDAGLPLPAAIVAFSPSLDATRTGRSMDTKEAVDPVFTRKAVEHTGAMYLAGADPHQPLLSPAVLADLTGFPPLLIQVGTNEILLDDSTRLAERARSVGVDVILDVTADVPHVFQAFAGVLDEADEALDRAALFLSQRIRAAGTPHTSTK
;
A
#
# COMPACT_ATOMS: atom_id res chain seq x y z
N MET A 1 17.32 -20.60 -6.32
CA MET A 1 17.80 -19.62 -5.33
C MET A 1 16.66 -19.20 -4.44
N SER A 2 15.57 -18.72 -4.94
CA SER A 2 14.46 -18.20 -4.16
C SER A 2 13.81 -19.18 -3.15
N LYS A 3 13.84 -20.49 -3.36
CA LYS A 3 13.23 -21.44 -2.43
C LYS A 3 13.87 -21.43 -1.02
N ALA A 4 15.19 -21.25 -0.93
CA ALA A 4 15.87 -21.15 0.38
C ALA A 4 15.54 -19.80 1.04
N GLN A 5 15.58 -18.70 0.29
CA GLN A 5 15.21 -17.37 0.77
C GLN A 5 13.76 -17.32 1.26
N ARG A 6 12.81 -17.91 0.51
CA ARG A 6 11.40 -18.02 0.93
C ARG A 6 11.26 -18.78 2.25
N ALA A 7 12.00 -19.90 2.43
CA ALA A 7 11.99 -20.65 3.67
C ALA A 7 12.56 -19.83 4.85
N GLU A 8 13.60 -19.04 4.64
CA GLU A 8 14.16 -18.14 5.67
C GLU A 8 13.18 -17.06 6.09
N VAL A 9 12.49 -16.46 5.13
CA VAL A 9 11.44 -15.45 5.39
C VAL A 9 10.26 -16.09 6.13
N ASP A 10 9.81 -17.30 5.73
CA ASP A 10 8.73 -18.01 6.42
C ASP A 10 9.11 -18.32 7.88
N VAL A 11 10.32 -18.81 8.13
CA VAL A 11 10.83 -19.05 9.48
C VAL A 11 10.89 -17.75 10.30
N MET A 12 11.33 -16.64 9.70
CA MET A 12 11.36 -15.34 10.37
C MET A 12 9.95 -14.88 10.78
N LEU A 13 8.97 -15.04 9.91
CA LEU A 13 7.60 -14.59 10.16
C LEU A 13 6.84 -15.48 11.15
N ARG A 14 7.14 -16.79 11.18
CA ARG A 14 6.53 -17.77 12.10
C ARG A 14 7.18 -17.81 13.48
N GLN A 15 8.02 -16.84 13.84
CA GLN A 15 8.59 -16.80 15.20
C GLN A 15 7.46 -16.79 16.25
N PRO A 16 7.60 -17.57 17.34
CA PRO A 16 6.60 -17.60 18.40
C PRO A 16 6.30 -16.19 18.90
N GLN A 17 5.03 -15.85 18.91
CA GLN A 17 4.54 -14.62 19.52
C GLN A 17 4.22 -14.89 21.00
N PRO A 18 4.34 -13.87 21.89
CA PRO A 18 3.91 -14.00 23.27
C PRO A 18 2.45 -14.49 23.35
N GLU A 19 2.17 -15.44 24.24
CA GLU A 19 0.81 -15.93 24.45
C GLU A 19 -0.06 -14.87 25.14
N GLY A 20 -1.33 -14.80 24.76
CA GLY A 20 -2.34 -13.95 25.37
C GLY A 20 -2.72 -12.71 24.53
N PRO A 21 -3.72 -11.95 25.02
CA PRO A 21 -4.14 -10.72 24.36
C PRO A 21 -3.05 -9.65 24.50
N ARG A 22 -2.71 -9.01 23.37
CA ARG A 22 -1.75 -7.90 23.33
C ARG A 22 -2.47 -6.56 23.30
N SER A 23 -1.93 -5.57 24.01
CA SER A 23 -2.36 -4.17 23.89
C SER A 23 -1.99 -3.63 22.50
N VAL A 24 -2.66 -2.54 22.10
CA VAL A 24 -2.35 -1.85 20.85
C VAL A 24 -0.90 -1.35 20.83
N GLU A 25 -0.40 -0.86 21.96
CA GLU A 25 1.00 -0.44 22.12
C GLU A 25 1.98 -1.59 21.87
N GLU A 26 1.71 -2.77 22.41
CA GLU A 26 2.57 -3.95 22.21
C GLU A 26 2.55 -4.41 20.75
N ILE A 27 1.40 -4.36 20.07
CA ILE A 27 1.29 -4.63 18.64
C ILE A 27 2.11 -3.62 17.84
N ARG A 28 1.95 -2.33 18.12
CA ARG A 28 2.70 -1.23 17.48
C ARG A 28 4.20 -1.36 17.70
N ALA A 29 4.62 -1.68 18.92
CA ALA A 29 6.04 -1.87 19.25
C ALA A 29 6.65 -3.08 18.54
N GLY A 30 5.94 -4.22 18.54
CA GLY A 30 6.37 -5.42 17.83
C GLY A 30 6.49 -5.22 16.33
N PHE A 31 5.53 -4.53 15.71
CA PHE A 31 5.58 -4.20 14.28
C PHE A 31 6.74 -3.26 13.95
N ARG A 32 6.98 -2.21 14.75
CA ARG A 32 8.16 -1.34 14.58
C ARG A 32 9.47 -2.12 14.67
N ALA A 33 9.58 -3.03 15.64
CA ALA A 33 10.78 -3.86 15.81
C ALA A 33 11.01 -4.82 14.62
N LEU A 34 9.94 -5.36 14.04
CA LEU A 34 10.02 -6.18 12.84
C LEU A 34 10.48 -5.34 11.65
N MET A 35 9.83 -4.21 11.39
CA MET A 35 10.13 -3.38 10.22
C MET A 35 11.51 -2.70 10.30
N ALA A 36 12.03 -2.46 11.50
CA ALA A 36 13.39 -1.95 11.70
C ALA A 36 14.51 -2.93 11.23
N ARG A 37 14.15 -4.19 10.93
CA ARG A 37 15.07 -5.20 10.39
C ARG A 37 15.11 -5.21 8.86
N MET A 38 14.19 -4.50 8.20
CA MET A 38 14.10 -4.45 6.75
C MET A 38 15.19 -3.52 6.18
N THR A 39 15.71 -3.90 5.03
CA THR A 39 16.76 -3.15 4.34
C THR A 39 16.22 -1.82 3.83
N VAL A 40 16.92 -0.74 4.13
CA VAL A 40 16.65 0.59 3.58
C VAL A 40 17.81 0.97 2.66
N PRO A 41 17.56 1.40 1.40
CA PRO A 41 18.65 1.84 0.52
C PRO A 41 19.44 3.01 1.11
N ASP A 42 20.75 2.97 0.97
CA ASP A 42 21.67 4.04 1.41
C ASP A 42 21.73 5.21 0.43
N THR A 43 21.06 5.10 -0.72
CA THR A 43 21.01 6.13 -1.77
C THR A 43 19.90 7.17 -1.57
N ILE A 44 19.15 7.05 -0.48
CA ILE A 44 18.04 7.96 -0.17
C ILE A 44 18.30 8.77 1.09
N ARG A 45 17.63 9.92 1.17
CA ARG A 45 17.54 10.73 2.39
C ARG A 45 16.08 10.90 2.82
N THR A 46 15.88 11.13 4.10
CA THR A 46 14.55 11.39 4.67
C THR A 46 14.52 12.75 5.36
N THR A 47 13.38 13.41 5.27
CA THR A 47 13.13 14.70 5.95
C THR A 47 11.72 14.68 6.54
N ARG A 48 11.60 15.01 7.82
CA ARG A 48 10.29 15.21 8.44
C ARG A 48 9.67 16.50 7.92
N THR A 49 8.40 16.43 7.56
CA THR A 49 7.62 17.53 7.00
C THR A 49 6.17 17.45 7.46
N THR A 50 5.35 18.34 6.94
CA THR A 50 3.88 18.29 7.08
C THR A 50 3.29 18.24 5.68
N LEU A 51 2.30 17.39 5.49
CA LEU A 51 1.54 17.29 4.25
C LEU A 51 0.03 17.30 4.58
N GLY A 52 -0.69 18.26 4.01
CA GLY A 52 -2.03 18.57 4.49
C GLY A 52 -1.96 19.04 5.94
N ASN A 53 -2.74 18.40 6.80
CA ASN A 53 -2.78 18.68 8.25
C ASN A 53 -2.07 17.58 9.07
N ARG A 54 -1.25 16.73 8.44
CA ARG A 54 -0.57 15.61 9.12
C ARG A 54 0.95 15.71 9.03
N PRO A 55 1.67 15.25 10.08
CA PRO A 55 3.09 14.96 9.92
C PRO A 55 3.31 14.00 8.76
N ALA A 56 4.42 14.13 8.07
CA ALA A 56 4.78 13.25 6.96
C ALA A 56 6.30 13.05 6.91
N LEU A 57 6.71 11.96 6.28
CA LEU A 57 8.09 11.71 5.93
C LEU A 57 8.26 11.94 4.43
N ARG A 58 9.16 12.85 4.07
CA ARG A 58 9.63 13.03 2.70
C ARG A 58 10.84 12.13 2.48
N VAL A 59 10.83 11.36 1.40
CA VAL A 59 11.89 10.43 1.02
C VAL A 59 12.35 10.80 -0.38
N GLU A 60 13.66 11.01 -0.57
CA GLU A 60 14.22 11.48 -1.84
C GLU A 60 15.56 10.80 -2.13
N PRO A 61 15.95 10.65 -3.41
CA PRO A 61 17.32 10.33 -3.76
C PRO A 61 18.30 11.39 -3.23
N HIS A 62 19.53 11.00 -2.90
CA HIS A 62 20.56 11.96 -2.47
C HIS A 62 20.82 13.09 -3.47
N ASP A 63 20.77 12.76 -4.77
CA ASP A 63 20.99 13.73 -5.86
C ASP A 63 19.75 14.59 -6.18
N GLY A 64 18.70 14.48 -5.37
CA GLY A 64 17.43 15.17 -5.55
C GLY A 64 16.42 14.35 -6.36
N PRO A 65 15.10 14.65 -6.21
CA PRO A 65 14.04 13.91 -6.87
C PRO A 65 13.96 14.25 -8.36
N GLY A 66 13.61 13.22 -9.17
CA GLY A 66 13.16 13.39 -10.54
C GLY A 66 11.76 13.99 -10.63
N ALA A 67 11.16 13.90 -11.82
CA ALA A 67 9.91 14.59 -12.13
C ALA A 67 8.62 13.96 -11.59
N GLY A 68 8.70 12.88 -10.79
CA GLY A 68 7.54 12.18 -10.24
C GLY A 68 7.46 12.25 -8.73
N THR A 69 6.24 12.20 -8.22
CA THR A 69 5.94 12.13 -6.77
C THR A 69 5.12 10.90 -6.45
N ILE A 70 5.58 10.13 -5.49
CA ILE A 70 4.86 8.98 -4.92
C ILE A 70 4.21 9.44 -3.61
N LEU A 71 2.88 9.42 -3.53
CA LEU A 71 2.17 9.53 -2.26
C LEU A 71 1.99 8.12 -1.71
N TYR A 72 2.82 7.78 -0.71
CA TYR A 72 2.92 6.43 -0.15
C TYR A 72 2.13 6.29 1.15
N PHE A 73 1.26 5.30 1.23
CA PHE A 73 0.48 4.99 2.42
C PHE A 73 0.98 3.69 3.05
N HIS A 74 1.39 3.77 4.32
CA HIS A 74 1.96 2.63 5.03
C HIS A 74 0.91 1.57 5.39
N GLY A 75 1.34 0.32 5.53
CA GLY A 75 0.53 -0.77 6.04
C GLY A 75 0.38 -0.75 7.56
N GLY A 76 -0.31 -1.77 8.09
CA GLY A 76 -0.51 -1.94 9.53
C GLY A 76 -1.96 -2.03 9.97
N GLY A 77 -2.85 -2.57 9.12
CA GLY A 77 -4.26 -2.88 9.47
C GLY A 77 -5.07 -1.67 9.95
N PHE A 78 -4.64 -0.45 9.60
CA PHE A 78 -5.20 0.83 10.10
C PHE A 78 -5.05 1.06 11.62
N VAL A 79 -4.35 0.17 12.33
CA VAL A 79 -4.20 0.17 13.79
C VAL A 79 -2.75 0.43 14.22
N PHE A 80 -1.80 0.07 13.39
CA PHE A 80 -0.36 0.22 13.64
C PHE A 80 0.36 0.68 12.37
N GLY A 81 1.68 0.83 12.46
CA GLY A 81 2.49 1.36 11.37
C GLY A 81 2.73 2.86 11.48
N SER A 82 3.62 3.35 10.65
CA SER A 82 3.99 4.75 10.48
C SER A 82 4.80 4.92 9.20
N PRO A 83 5.08 6.15 8.74
CA PRO A 83 5.99 6.39 7.62
C PRO A 83 7.36 5.71 7.79
N GLU A 84 7.89 5.65 9.02
CA GLU A 84 9.16 5.01 9.32
C GLU A 84 9.10 3.49 9.17
N THR A 85 7.97 2.85 9.50
CA THR A 85 7.82 1.40 9.32
C THR A 85 7.70 0.99 7.85
N ALA A 86 7.28 1.90 6.97
CA ALA A 86 7.20 1.68 5.53
C ALA A 86 8.46 2.19 4.78
N LEU A 87 9.49 2.68 5.50
CA LEU A 87 10.65 3.32 4.88
C LEU A 87 11.42 2.38 3.95
N SER A 88 11.48 1.09 4.25
CA SER A 88 12.08 0.11 3.33
C SER A 88 11.38 0.13 1.97
N LEU A 89 10.07 -0.09 1.94
CA LEU A 89 9.29 -0.12 0.68
C LEU A 89 9.32 1.22 -0.05
N THR A 90 9.05 2.31 0.67
CA THR A 90 9.07 3.66 0.09
C THR A 90 10.46 3.98 -0.46
N GLY A 91 11.51 3.67 0.30
CA GLY A 91 12.89 3.91 -0.08
C GLY A 91 13.32 3.11 -1.31
N HIS A 92 12.94 1.84 -1.39
CA HIS A 92 13.23 1.01 -2.55
C HIS A 92 12.50 1.49 -3.82
N LEU A 93 11.26 1.99 -3.72
CA LEU A 93 10.58 2.62 -4.85
C LEU A 93 11.27 3.92 -5.28
N VAL A 94 11.65 4.78 -4.32
CA VAL A 94 12.39 6.02 -4.58
C VAL A 94 13.73 5.74 -5.25
N ALA A 95 14.51 4.79 -4.72
CA ALA A 95 15.81 4.44 -5.29
C ALA A 95 15.73 3.90 -6.72
N ARG A 96 14.67 3.12 -7.04
CA ARG A 96 14.49 2.52 -8.36
C ARG A 96 13.88 3.47 -9.40
N THR A 97 13.00 4.37 -8.97
CA THR A 97 12.33 5.31 -9.87
C THR A 97 13.09 6.63 -10.04
N GLY A 98 13.88 7.00 -9.04
CA GLY A 98 14.45 8.34 -8.93
C GLY A 98 13.42 9.42 -8.57
N PHE A 99 12.18 9.07 -8.26
CA PHE A 99 11.13 10.01 -7.86
C PHE A 99 11.26 10.40 -6.39
N GLY A 100 10.60 11.50 -5.99
CA GLY A 100 10.36 11.79 -4.59
C GLY A 100 9.16 11.03 -4.04
N ALA A 101 9.13 10.81 -2.72
CA ALA A 101 7.94 10.28 -2.07
C ALA A 101 7.55 11.10 -0.83
N HIS A 102 6.26 11.15 -0.56
CA HIS A 102 5.69 11.65 0.68
C HIS A 102 4.87 10.52 1.33
N SER A 103 5.17 10.22 2.59
CA SER A 103 4.41 9.26 3.38
C SER A 103 3.76 9.99 4.56
N PRO A 104 2.44 10.26 4.53
CA PRO A 104 1.73 10.89 5.64
C PRO A 104 1.57 9.93 6.82
N ASP A 105 1.73 10.46 8.04
CA ASP A 105 1.44 9.78 9.29
C ASP A 105 -0.06 9.93 9.59
N TYR A 106 -0.87 9.16 8.89
CA TYR A 106 -2.32 9.20 9.01
C TYR A 106 -2.80 8.64 10.34
N ARG A 107 -3.95 9.11 10.82
CA ARG A 107 -4.54 8.70 12.11
C ARG A 107 -4.92 7.23 12.11
N LEU A 108 -4.64 6.56 13.23
CA LEU A 108 -4.85 5.14 13.42
C LEU A 108 -6.01 4.85 14.37
N ALA A 109 -6.67 3.74 14.17
CA ALA A 109 -7.59 3.13 15.10
C ALA A 109 -6.80 2.45 16.27
N PRO A 110 -7.42 2.24 17.42
CA PRO A 110 -8.79 2.57 17.76
C PRO A 110 -9.03 4.04 18.11
N GLU A 111 -7.99 4.86 18.28
CA GLU A 111 -8.10 6.27 18.68
C GLU A 111 -8.85 7.09 17.62
N HIS A 112 -8.65 6.76 16.36
CA HIS A 112 -9.26 7.41 15.21
C HIS A 112 -9.72 6.37 14.18
N PRO A 113 -10.90 5.78 14.38
CA PRO A 113 -11.43 4.76 13.48
C PRO A 113 -11.82 5.33 12.11
N PHE A 114 -12.37 4.50 11.25
CA PHE A 114 -12.95 4.91 9.97
C PHE A 114 -13.92 6.11 10.16
N PRO A 115 -13.85 7.15 9.28
CA PRO A 115 -13.02 7.25 8.06
C PRO A 115 -11.71 8.04 8.23
N ALA A 116 -11.21 8.27 9.45
CA ALA A 116 -10.13 9.23 9.76
C ALA A 116 -8.87 9.06 8.88
N ALA A 117 -8.45 7.83 8.60
CA ALA A 117 -7.30 7.56 7.74
C ALA A 117 -7.53 8.04 6.30
N ILE A 118 -8.74 7.85 5.76
CA ILE A 118 -9.11 8.28 4.40
C ILE A 118 -9.15 9.81 4.33
N ASP A 119 -9.69 10.47 5.34
CA ASP A 119 -9.73 11.94 5.41
C ASP A 119 -8.31 12.53 5.39
N ASP A 120 -7.39 11.92 6.15
CA ASP A 120 -5.99 12.36 6.22
C ASP A 120 -5.25 12.14 4.91
N THR A 121 -5.43 10.97 4.26
CA THR A 121 -4.78 10.68 2.98
C THR A 121 -5.33 11.52 1.84
N LEU A 122 -6.63 11.81 1.84
CA LEU A 122 -7.25 12.75 0.90
C LEU A 122 -6.74 14.18 1.12
N SER A 123 -6.60 14.61 2.38
CA SER A 123 -6.01 15.92 2.72
C SER A 123 -4.56 16.04 2.25
N ALA A 124 -3.77 14.96 2.39
CA ALA A 124 -2.41 14.90 1.87
C ALA A 124 -2.36 15.03 0.35
N TYR A 125 -3.25 14.35 -0.38
CA TYR A 125 -3.34 14.47 -1.82
C TYR A 125 -3.72 15.89 -2.27
N ARG A 126 -4.72 16.50 -1.63
CA ARG A 126 -5.09 17.90 -1.90
C ARG A 126 -3.90 18.84 -1.71
N ALA A 127 -3.13 18.66 -0.65
CA ALA A 127 -1.96 19.50 -0.39
C ALA A 127 -0.89 19.41 -1.49
N LEU A 128 -0.68 18.25 -2.10
CA LEU A 128 0.19 18.13 -3.28
C LEU A 128 -0.37 18.91 -4.48
N LEU A 129 -1.66 18.78 -4.77
CA LEU A 129 -2.30 19.52 -5.84
C LEU A 129 -2.25 21.04 -5.61
N ASP A 130 -2.52 21.48 -4.37
CA ASP A 130 -2.50 22.89 -3.97
C ASP A 130 -1.09 23.48 -4.01
N SER A 131 -0.05 22.65 -3.84
CA SER A 131 1.35 23.07 -4.01
C SER A 131 1.77 23.23 -5.48
N GLY A 132 0.87 22.89 -6.42
CA GLY A 132 1.08 23.03 -7.86
C GLY A 132 1.60 21.75 -8.54
N GLU A 133 1.64 20.62 -7.84
CA GLU A 133 2.00 19.36 -8.49
C GLU A 133 0.91 18.91 -9.46
N ALA A 134 1.32 18.55 -10.67
CA ALA A 134 0.38 18.07 -11.68
C ALA A 134 -0.13 16.65 -11.28
N PRO A 135 -1.42 16.35 -11.38
CA PRO A 135 -1.94 15.02 -11.09
C PRO A 135 -1.29 13.93 -11.96
N SER A 136 -0.85 14.27 -13.17
CA SER A 136 -0.11 13.38 -14.07
C SER A 136 1.33 13.07 -13.63
N SER A 137 1.86 13.77 -12.63
CA SER A 137 3.15 13.50 -12.01
C SER A 137 3.04 12.82 -10.63
N ILE A 138 1.83 12.58 -10.13
CA ILE A 138 1.59 11.96 -8.83
C ILE A 138 1.09 10.53 -9.03
N ALA A 139 1.67 9.58 -8.32
CA ALA A 139 1.13 8.23 -8.17
C ALA A 139 0.83 7.93 -6.70
N PHE A 140 -0.19 7.12 -6.45
CA PHE A 140 -0.40 6.53 -5.12
C PHE A 140 0.30 5.18 -5.06
N ALA A 141 0.89 4.88 -3.91
CA ALA A 141 1.42 3.56 -3.61
C ALA A 141 1.17 3.21 -2.14
N GLY A 142 1.11 1.92 -1.84
CA GLY A 142 0.95 1.48 -0.45
C GLY A 142 0.91 -0.03 -0.31
N ASP A 143 1.10 -0.47 0.92
CA ASP A 143 1.11 -1.88 1.29
C ASP A 143 -0.04 -2.22 2.25
N SER A 144 -0.64 -3.40 2.12
CA SER A 144 -1.68 -3.90 3.05
C SER A 144 -2.83 -2.90 3.23
N ALA A 145 -3.06 -2.39 4.44
CA ALA A 145 -4.01 -1.30 4.72
C ALA A 145 -3.71 -0.04 3.88
N GLY A 146 -2.43 0.31 3.70
CA GLY A 146 -2.00 1.42 2.84
C GLY A 146 -2.27 1.17 1.36
N GLY A 147 -2.14 -0.07 0.90
CA GLY A 147 -2.60 -0.49 -0.42
C GLY A 147 -4.10 -0.28 -0.59
N GLY A 148 -4.88 -0.59 0.46
CA GLY A 148 -6.31 -0.27 0.53
C GLY A 148 -6.57 1.24 0.49
N LEU A 149 -5.80 2.04 1.25
CA LEU A 149 -5.90 3.50 1.23
C LEU A 149 -5.57 4.09 -0.16
N SER A 150 -4.67 3.49 -0.92
CA SER A 150 -4.38 3.94 -2.29
C SER A 150 -5.63 3.89 -3.18
N ILE A 151 -6.45 2.86 -3.03
CA ILE A 151 -7.72 2.71 -3.75
C ILE A 151 -8.80 3.63 -3.17
N THR A 152 -8.99 3.62 -1.85
CA THR A 152 -10.08 4.37 -1.20
C THR A 152 -9.85 5.88 -1.22
N THR A 153 -8.59 6.34 -1.15
CA THR A 153 -8.25 7.75 -1.36
C THR A 153 -8.54 8.19 -2.79
N CYS A 154 -8.30 7.33 -3.79
CA CYS A 154 -8.64 7.62 -5.18
C CYS A 154 -10.16 7.72 -5.37
N LEU A 155 -10.95 6.81 -4.74
CA LEU A 155 -12.41 6.91 -4.70
C LEU A 155 -12.87 8.23 -4.07
N ALA A 156 -12.34 8.56 -2.90
CA ALA A 156 -12.69 9.79 -2.20
C ALA A 156 -12.27 11.06 -2.98
N ALA A 157 -11.14 11.02 -3.69
CA ALA A 157 -10.70 12.11 -4.57
C ALA A 157 -11.66 12.31 -5.74
N ARG A 158 -12.07 11.21 -6.40
CA ARG A 158 -13.07 11.25 -7.47
C ARG A 158 -14.39 11.83 -6.99
N ASP A 159 -14.89 11.33 -5.86
CA ASP A 159 -16.17 11.77 -5.29
C ASP A 159 -16.13 13.24 -4.83
N ALA A 160 -14.94 13.73 -4.50
CA ALA A 160 -14.69 15.15 -4.21
C ALA A 160 -14.44 16.02 -5.46
N GLY A 161 -14.52 15.45 -6.67
CA GLY A 161 -14.27 16.15 -7.93
C GLY A 161 -12.82 16.57 -8.17
N LEU A 162 -11.87 15.95 -7.48
CA LEU A 162 -10.44 16.21 -7.70
C LEU A 162 -9.94 15.43 -8.93
N PRO A 163 -8.94 15.95 -9.63
CA PRO A 163 -8.25 15.17 -10.65
C PRO A 163 -7.61 13.93 -10.00
N LEU A 164 -7.57 12.80 -10.73
CA LEU A 164 -7.02 11.55 -10.21
C LEU A 164 -5.52 11.44 -10.48
N PRO A 165 -4.77 10.65 -9.69
CA PRO A 165 -3.34 10.44 -9.89
C PRO A 165 -3.06 9.73 -11.21
N ALA A 166 -1.79 9.76 -11.66
CA ALA A 166 -1.35 9.11 -12.90
C ALA A 166 -1.45 7.59 -12.86
N ALA A 167 -1.26 6.98 -11.68
CA ALA A 167 -1.25 5.54 -11.48
C ALA A 167 -1.40 5.17 -10.00
N ILE A 168 -1.73 3.91 -9.74
CA ILE A 168 -1.76 3.34 -8.38
C ILE A 168 -0.97 2.02 -8.38
N VAL A 169 -0.12 1.85 -7.34
CA VAL A 169 0.56 0.58 -7.03
C VAL A 169 0.11 0.11 -5.65
N ALA A 170 -0.43 -1.09 -5.57
CA ALA A 170 -0.91 -1.67 -4.33
C ALA A 170 -0.23 -3.02 -4.06
N PHE A 171 0.47 -3.12 -2.92
CA PHE A 171 1.13 -4.33 -2.46
C PHE A 171 0.23 -5.06 -1.47
N SER A 172 -0.22 -6.26 -1.80
CA SER A 172 -1.09 -7.09 -0.95
C SER A 172 -2.24 -6.29 -0.29
N PRO A 173 -3.03 -5.51 -1.05
CA PRO A 173 -3.96 -4.55 -0.46
C PRO A 173 -5.12 -5.21 0.31
N SER A 174 -5.51 -4.60 1.44
CA SER A 174 -6.72 -4.97 2.20
C SER A 174 -7.91 -4.19 1.66
N LEU A 175 -8.87 -4.88 1.01
CA LEU A 175 -9.90 -4.27 0.19
C LEU A 175 -11.32 -4.83 0.41
N ASP A 176 -11.49 -5.77 1.32
CA ASP A 176 -12.79 -6.37 1.64
C ASP A 176 -13.00 -6.50 3.15
N ALA A 177 -13.61 -5.50 3.78
CA ALA A 177 -13.96 -5.54 5.20
C ALA A 177 -15.10 -6.51 5.51
N THR A 178 -15.83 -7.02 4.49
CA THR A 178 -16.85 -8.06 4.66
C THR A 178 -16.23 -9.45 4.87
N ARG A 179 -14.91 -9.60 4.57
CA ARG A 179 -14.14 -10.85 4.74
C ARG A 179 -14.75 -12.05 4.01
N THR A 180 -15.33 -11.81 2.84
CA THR A 180 -16.03 -12.84 2.05
C THR A 180 -15.12 -13.56 1.05
N GLY A 181 -13.84 -13.20 0.95
CA GLY A 181 -12.85 -13.86 0.12
C GLY A 181 -12.63 -15.31 0.55
N ARG A 182 -12.62 -16.26 -0.40
CA ARG A 182 -12.35 -17.69 -0.10
C ARG A 182 -10.94 -17.90 0.43
N SER A 183 -9.99 -17.05 0.02
CA SER A 183 -8.60 -17.10 0.51
C SER A 183 -8.51 -16.91 2.02
N MET A 184 -9.46 -16.21 2.65
CA MET A 184 -9.53 -16.07 4.10
C MET A 184 -9.51 -17.42 4.84
N ASP A 185 -10.10 -18.47 4.25
CA ASP A 185 -10.13 -19.81 4.82
C ASP A 185 -9.09 -20.74 4.16
N THR A 186 -8.97 -20.70 2.84
CA THR A 186 -8.14 -21.65 2.09
C THR A 186 -6.64 -21.35 2.20
N LYS A 187 -6.26 -20.14 2.59
CA LYS A 187 -4.86 -19.72 2.73
C LYS A 187 -4.38 -19.59 4.18
N GLU A 188 -5.26 -19.64 5.17
CA GLU A 188 -4.90 -19.45 6.59
C GLU A 188 -3.79 -20.40 7.07
N ALA A 189 -3.80 -21.65 6.62
CA ALA A 189 -2.78 -22.63 7.03
C ALA A 189 -1.38 -22.33 6.46
N VAL A 190 -1.29 -21.63 5.34
CA VAL A 190 -0.03 -21.31 4.66
C VAL A 190 0.41 -19.86 4.86
N ASP A 191 -0.46 -18.97 5.30
CA ASP A 191 -0.14 -17.58 5.60
C ASP A 191 0.74 -17.50 6.88
N PRO A 192 2.00 -17.01 6.80
CA PRO A 192 2.86 -16.89 7.97
C PRO A 192 2.62 -15.61 8.77
N VAL A 193 1.78 -14.67 8.25
CA VAL A 193 1.58 -13.32 8.81
C VAL A 193 0.25 -13.23 9.54
N PHE A 194 -0.82 -13.73 8.91
CA PHE A 194 -2.17 -13.52 9.37
C PHE A 194 -2.96 -14.81 9.63
N THR A 195 -3.82 -14.74 10.63
CA THR A 195 -4.98 -15.62 10.79
C THR A 195 -6.25 -14.80 10.56
N ARG A 196 -7.35 -15.46 10.17
CA ARG A 196 -8.68 -14.83 10.06
C ARG A 196 -9.00 -14.04 11.34
N LYS A 197 -8.82 -14.67 12.50
CA LYS A 197 -9.10 -14.07 13.82
C LYS A 197 -8.30 -12.77 14.06
N ALA A 198 -7.03 -12.74 13.67
CA ALA A 198 -6.18 -11.56 13.84
C ALA A 198 -6.65 -10.39 12.98
N VAL A 199 -7.01 -10.66 11.72
CA VAL A 199 -7.49 -9.62 10.79
C VAL A 199 -8.90 -9.13 11.18
N GLU A 200 -9.77 -10.02 11.68
CA GLU A 200 -11.07 -9.61 12.20
C GLU A 200 -10.94 -8.75 13.44
N HIS A 201 -9.99 -9.05 14.34
CA HIS A 201 -9.75 -8.25 15.54
C HIS A 201 -9.27 -6.83 15.22
N THR A 202 -8.27 -6.68 14.36
CA THR A 202 -7.81 -5.35 13.92
C THR A 202 -8.86 -4.62 13.09
N GLY A 203 -9.57 -5.35 12.23
CA GLY A 203 -10.68 -4.82 11.45
C GLY A 203 -11.81 -4.25 12.31
N ALA A 204 -12.16 -4.92 13.42
CA ALA A 204 -13.17 -4.44 14.35
C ALA A 204 -12.78 -3.10 15.00
N MET A 205 -11.50 -2.90 15.32
CA MET A 205 -10.99 -1.62 15.84
C MET A 205 -11.12 -0.50 14.79
N TYR A 206 -10.79 -0.79 13.52
CA TYR A 206 -10.88 0.20 12.46
C TYR A 206 -12.32 0.53 12.10
N LEU A 207 -13.19 -0.48 11.99
CA LEU A 207 -14.60 -0.28 11.69
C LEU A 207 -15.36 0.48 12.78
N ALA A 208 -15.08 0.20 14.06
CA ALA A 208 -15.75 0.79 15.21
C ALA A 208 -17.30 0.79 15.10
N GLY A 209 -17.86 -0.26 14.50
CA GLY A 209 -19.29 -0.41 14.27
C GLY A 209 -19.79 0.12 12.92
N ALA A 210 -18.94 0.66 12.06
CA ALA A 210 -19.33 1.03 10.69
C ALA A 210 -19.70 -0.21 9.88
N ASP A 211 -20.71 -0.08 9.03
CA ASP A 211 -21.14 -1.16 8.14
C ASP A 211 -20.03 -1.46 7.11
N PRO A 212 -19.49 -2.70 7.06
CA PRO A 212 -18.48 -3.09 6.08
C PRO A 212 -19.01 -3.10 4.63
N HIS A 213 -20.35 -3.08 4.43
CA HIS A 213 -20.99 -3.11 3.12
C HIS A 213 -21.06 -1.71 2.49
N GLN A 214 -19.92 -1.03 2.40
CA GLN A 214 -19.79 0.25 1.73
C GLN A 214 -18.50 0.34 0.90
N PRO A 215 -18.49 1.11 -0.22
CA PRO A 215 -17.39 1.14 -1.18
C PRO A 215 -16.02 1.52 -0.57
N LEU A 216 -16.00 2.40 0.43
CA LEU A 216 -14.75 2.84 1.08
C LEU A 216 -14.18 1.83 2.08
N LEU A 217 -14.94 0.79 2.47
CA LEU A 217 -14.46 -0.28 3.35
C LEU A 217 -14.26 -1.60 2.60
N SER A 218 -15.00 -1.82 1.52
CA SER A 218 -14.95 -3.05 0.74
C SER A 218 -14.91 -2.76 -0.77
N PRO A 219 -13.89 -1.99 -1.24
CA PRO A 219 -13.83 -1.59 -2.65
C PRO A 219 -13.69 -2.78 -3.61
N ALA A 220 -13.07 -3.88 -3.20
CA ALA A 220 -12.92 -5.07 -4.05
C ALA A 220 -14.26 -5.70 -4.46
N VAL A 221 -15.32 -5.47 -3.68
CA VAL A 221 -16.64 -6.06 -3.92
C VAL A 221 -17.75 -5.05 -4.22
N LEU A 222 -17.57 -3.78 -3.83
CA LEU A 222 -18.67 -2.79 -3.87
C LEU A 222 -18.36 -1.51 -4.66
N ALA A 223 -17.06 -1.17 -4.89
CA ALA A 223 -16.76 0.10 -5.53
C ALA A 223 -17.04 0.08 -7.04
N ASP A 224 -17.54 1.19 -7.56
CA ASP A 224 -17.45 1.51 -8.97
C ASP A 224 -16.05 2.07 -9.27
N LEU A 225 -15.31 1.40 -10.14
CA LEU A 225 -13.95 1.78 -10.55
C LEU A 225 -13.93 2.46 -11.92
N THR A 226 -15.07 2.84 -12.48
CA THR A 226 -15.13 3.56 -13.75
C THR A 226 -14.29 4.83 -13.71
N GLY A 227 -13.41 5.00 -14.71
CA GLY A 227 -12.52 6.16 -14.82
C GLY A 227 -11.31 6.15 -13.89
N PHE A 228 -11.06 5.04 -13.19
CA PHE A 228 -9.86 4.91 -12.36
C PHE A 228 -8.57 4.98 -13.18
N PRO A 229 -7.47 5.47 -12.59
CA PRO A 229 -6.16 5.44 -13.22
C PRO A 229 -5.65 4.01 -13.39
N PRO A 230 -4.62 3.80 -14.21
CA PRO A 230 -3.96 2.49 -14.31
C PRO A 230 -3.54 1.95 -12.96
N LEU A 231 -3.75 0.64 -12.75
CA LEU A 231 -3.47 -0.08 -11.51
C LEU A 231 -2.40 -1.15 -11.70
N LEU A 232 -1.44 -1.23 -10.79
CA LEU A 232 -0.62 -2.42 -10.57
C LEU A 232 -0.94 -2.96 -9.17
N ILE A 233 -1.40 -4.20 -9.11
CA ILE A 233 -1.67 -4.92 -7.87
C ILE A 233 -0.71 -6.09 -7.81
N GLN A 234 0.09 -6.16 -6.73
CA GLN A 234 1.02 -7.27 -6.50
C GLN A 234 0.64 -8.01 -5.22
N VAL A 235 0.59 -9.34 -5.29
CA VAL A 235 0.11 -10.18 -4.19
C VAL A 235 0.82 -11.53 -4.18
N GLY A 236 1.07 -12.08 -2.98
CA GLY A 236 1.60 -13.41 -2.79
C GLY A 236 0.52 -14.50 -2.82
N THR A 237 0.89 -15.74 -3.12
CA THR A 237 -0.07 -16.85 -3.02
C THR A 237 -0.25 -17.39 -1.61
N ASN A 238 0.64 -17.05 -0.66
CA ASN A 238 0.60 -17.52 0.72
C ASN A 238 0.05 -16.45 1.65
N GLU A 239 -1.07 -15.84 1.27
CA GLU A 239 -1.76 -14.83 2.10
C GLU A 239 -3.29 -14.95 2.01
N ILE A 240 -3.95 -14.70 3.15
CA ILE A 240 -5.41 -14.75 3.25
C ILE A 240 -6.09 -13.59 2.49
N LEU A 241 -5.39 -12.51 2.17
CA LEU A 241 -5.90 -11.36 1.42
C LEU A 241 -5.76 -11.52 -0.11
N LEU A 242 -5.37 -12.70 -0.61
CA LEU A 242 -5.23 -12.94 -2.06
C LEU A 242 -6.49 -12.58 -2.85
N ASP A 243 -7.67 -12.94 -2.34
CA ASP A 243 -8.93 -12.68 -3.04
C ASP A 243 -9.31 -11.20 -3.07
N ASP A 244 -8.84 -10.38 -2.14
CA ASP A 244 -9.03 -8.93 -2.17
C ASP A 244 -8.41 -8.35 -3.46
N SER A 245 -7.20 -8.81 -3.79
CA SER A 245 -6.47 -8.40 -5.00
C SER A 245 -7.11 -8.93 -6.28
N THR A 246 -7.47 -10.22 -6.31
CA THR A 246 -8.04 -10.85 -7.52
C THR A 246 -9.40 -10.27 -7.86
N ARG A 247 -10.26 -10.04 -6.85
CA ARG A 247 -11.58 -9.44 -7.00
C ARG A 247 -11.50 -7.99 -7.47
N LEU A 248 -10.60 -7.18 -6.89
CA LEU A 248 -10.43 -5.79 -7.34
C LEU A 248 -9.98 -5.75 -8.79
N ALA A 249 -9.00 -6.59 -9.18
CA ALA A 249 -8.49 -6.64 -10.54
C ALA A 249 -9.59 -7.06 -11.55
N GLU A 250 -10.43 -8.04 -11.22
CA GLU A 250 -11.56 -8.45 -12.05
C GLU A 250 -12.56 -7.31 -12.20
N ARG A 251 -12.92 -6.65 -11.09
CA ARG A 251 -13.83 -5.51 -11.08
C ARG A 251 -13.29 -4.33 -11.91
N ALA A 252 -12.00 -4.02 -11.80
CA ALA A 252 -11.36 -2.96 -12.58
C ALA A 252 -11.43 -3.27 -14.09
N ARG A 253 -11.10 -4.51 -14.48
CA ARG A 253 -11.19 -4.95 -15.89
C ARG A 253 -12.61 -4.87 -16.44
N SER A 254 -13.60 -5.22 -15.63
CA SER A 254 -15.01 -5.22 -16.07
C SER A 254 -15.54 -3.85 -16.48
N VAL A 255 -14.89 -2.77 -16.00
CA VAL A 255 -15.23 -1.38 -16.35
C VAL A 255 -14.17 -0.69 -17.20
N GLY A 256 -13.24 -1.47 -17.81
CA GLY A 256 -12.26 -0.97 -18.77
C GLY A 256 -11.05 -0.27 -18.15
N VAL A 257 -10.79 -0.44 -16.86
CA VAL A 257 -9.56 0.08 -16.22
C VAL A 257 -8.36 -0.76 -16.64
N ASP A 258 -7.26 -0.09 -16.99
CA ASP A 258 -5.96 -0.74 -17.29
C ASP A 258 -5.37 -1.26 -15.97
N VAL A 259 -5.42 -2.58 -15.76
CA VAL A 259 -4.97 -3.24 -14.54
C VAL A 259 -4.03 -4.40 -14.82
N ILE A 260 -2.89 -4.38 -14.13
CA ILE A 260 -1.96 -5.50 -14.03
C ILE A 260 -2.14 -6.14 -12.65
N LEU A 261 -2.51 -7.41 -12.62
CA LEU A 261 -2.47 -8.25 -11.43
C LEU A 261 -1.25 -9.16 -11.53
N ASP A 262 -0.30 -8.96 -10.63
CA ASP A 262 0.97 -9.67 -10.53
C ASP A 262 0.92 -10.58 -9.29
N VAL A 263 0.73 -11.89 -9.51
CA VAL A 263 0.63 -12.89 -8.46
C VAL A 263 1.91 -13.69 -8.38
N THR A 264 2.64 -13.55 -7.27
CA THR A 264 3.90 -14.27 -7.05
C THR A 264 3.66 -15.53 -6.20
N ALA A 265 4.18 -16.66 -6.69
CA ALA A 265 3.99 -17.96 -6.04
C ALA A 265 4.81 -18.11 -4.75
N ASP A 266 4.23 -18.74 -3.74
CA ASP A 266 4.88 -19.17 -2.50
C ASP A 266 5.57 -18.07 -1.71
N VAL A 267 5.10 -16.82 -1.81
CA VAL A 267 5.55 -15.69 -1.02
C VAL A 267 4.45 -15.16 -0.11
N PRO A 268 4.81 -14.57 1.06
CA PRO A 268 3.85 -14.12 2.05
C PRO A 268 3.26 -12.74 1.72
N HIS A 269 2.36 -12.30 2.58
CA HIS A 269 1.79 -10.96 2.59
C HIS A 269 2.86 -9.87 2.62
N VAL A 270 2.77 -8.91 1.69
CA VAL A 270 3.73 -7.80 1.52
C VAL A 270 5.18 -8.31 1.40
N PHE A 271 5.40 -9.37 0.63
CA PHE A 271 6.74 -9.95 0.43
C PHE A 271 7.76 -8.94 -0.10
N GLN A 272 7.33 -7.88 -0.75
CA GLN A 272 8.17 -6.78 -1.26
C GLN A 272 8.97 -6.08 -0.14
N ALA A 273 8.52 -6.16 1.12
CA ALA A 273 9.25 -5.61 2.27
C ALA A 273 10.60 -6.32 2.52
N PHE A 274 10.79 -7.51 1.95
CA PHE A 274 12.02 -8.29 2.07
C PHE A 274 13.01 -8.03 0.92
N ALA A 275 12.96 -6.84 0.30
CA ALA A 275 13.93 -6.43 -0.71
C ALA A 275 15.37 -6.51 -0.18
N GLY A 276 16.30 -7.01 -1.02
CA GLY A 276 17.67 -7.30 -0.64
C GLY A 276 17.86 -8.65 0.09
N VAL A 277 16.76 -9.36 0.41
CA VAL A 277 16.77 -10.69 1.04
C VAL A 277 16.09 -11.74 0.16
N LEU A 278 15.01 -11.34 -0.51
CA LEU A 278 14.18 -12.21 -1.33
C LEU A 278 14.20 -11.72 -2.79
N ASP A 279 14.70 -12.54 -3.70
CA ASP A 279 14.81 -12.20 -5.13
C ASP A 279 13.45 -11.77 -5.71
N GLU A 280 12.36 -12.45 -5.35
CA GLU A 280 11.00 -12.11 -5.79
C GLU A 280 10.56 -10.72 -5.32
N ALA A 281 11.04 -10.26 -4.18
CA ALA A 281 10.75 -8.92 -3.66
C ALA A 281 11.43 -7.85 -4.52
N ASP A 282 12.71 -8.04 -4.85
CA ASP A 282 13.45 -7.14 -5.72
C ASP A 282 12.84 -7.08 -7.12
N GLU A 283 12.55 -8.24 -7.72
CA GLU A 283 11.89 -8.32 -9.03
C GLU A 283 10.51 -7.65 -9.04
N ALA A 284 9.71 -7.81 -7.99
CA ALA A 284 8.41 -7.18 -7.88
C ALA A 284 8.53 -5.65 -7.79
N LEU A 285 9.49 -5.15 -7.01
CA LEU A 285 9.75 -3.71 -6.90
C LEU A 285 10.31 -3.12 -8.20
N ASP A 286 11.13 -3.86 -8.95
CA ASP A 286 11.60 -3.45 -10.28
C ASP A 286 10.42 -3.31 -11.26
N ARG A 287 9.46 -4.26 -11.26
CA ARG A 287 8.23 -4.16 -12.05
C ARG A 287 7.36 -2.97 -11.62
N ALA A 288 7.25 -2.71 -10.32
CA ALA A 288 6.50 -1.57 -9.80
C ALA A 288 7.16 -0.22 -10.22
N ALA A 289 8.47 -0.12 -10.12
CA ALA A 289 9.21 1.06 -10.55
C ALA A 289 9.09 1.30 -12.07
N LEU A 290 9.19 0.26 -12.87
CA LEU A 290 8.98 0.34 -14.33
C LEU A 290 7.56 0.82 -14.65
N PHE A 291 6.53 0.25 -13.99
CA PHE A 291 5.14 0.65 -14.16
C PHE A 291 4.95 2.13 -13.84
N LEU A 292 5.46 2.61 -12.70
CA LEU A 292 5.39 4.01 -12.30
C LEU A 292 6.08 4.94 -13.31
N SER A 293 7.29 4.56 -13.74
CA SER A 293 8.08 5.35 -14.71
C SER A 293 7.40 5.48 -16.08
N GLN A 294 6.61 4.48 -16.47
CA GLN A 294 5.83 4.50 -17.71
C GLN A 294 4.56 5.35 -17.63
N ARG A 295 4.00 5.54 -16.43
CA ARG A 295 2.71 6.22 -16.21
C ARG A 295 2.87 7.66 -15.74
N ILE A 296 3.92 7.96 -14.98
CA ILE A 296 4.23 9.31 -14.52
C ILE A 296 4.91 10.09 -15.65
N ARG A 297 4.41 11.27 -15.93
CA ARG A 297 4.98 12.17 -16.93
C ARG A 297 5.52 13.43 -16.26
N ALA A 298 6.69 13.87 -16.72
CA ALA A 298 7.20 15.18 -16.33
C ALA A 298 6.19 16.26 -16.74
N ALA A 299 5.94 17.21 -15.84
CA ALA A 299 5.12 18.38 -16.15
C ALA A 299 5.70 19.08 -17.39
N GLY A 300 4.93 19.18 -18.46
CA GLY A 300 5.33 19.88 -19.69
C GLY A 300 5.66 19.00 -20.91
N THR A 301 5.54 17.67 -20.84
CA THR A 301 5.70 16.80 -22.02
C THR A 301 4.39 16.78 -22.83
N PRO A 302 4.35 17.34 -24.06
CA PRO A 302 3.12 17.39 -24.85
C PRO A 302 2.69 15.99 -25.30
N HIS A 303 1.39 15.78 -25.35
CA HIS A 303 0.77 14.56 -25.89
C HIS A 303 1.09 14.45 -27.40
N THR A 304 2.08 13.68 -27.79
CA THR A 304 2.19 13.23 -29.17
C THR A 304 1.15 12.12 -29.37
N SER A 305 -0.06 12.55 -29.75
CA SER A 305 -1.10 11.63 -30.23
C SER A 305 -0.63 11.09 -31.60
N THR A 306 -0.09 9.90 -31.61
CA THR A 306 0.05 9.13 -32.84
C THR A 306 -1.34 8.65 -33.26
N LYS A 307 -1.84 9.22 -34.38
CA LYS A 307 -3.07 8.78 -35.05
C LYS A 307 -2.91 7.39 -35.63
#